data_f2540da071aa5cca94b6694f3d158802
#
_entry.id   f2540da071aa5cca94b6694f3d158802
#
_cell.length_a   1.000
_cell.length_b   1.000
_cell.length_c   1.000
_cell.angle_alpha   90.00
_cell.angle_beta   90.00
_cell.angle_gamma   90.00
#
_symmetry.space_group_name_H-M   'P 1'
#
loop_
_entity.id
_entity.type
_entity.pdbx_description
1 polymer ?
#
loop_
_entity_poly.entity_id
_entity_poly.type
_entity_poly.pdbx_seq_one_letter_code
_entity_poly.pdbx_strand_id
1 'polypeptide(L)'
;YVRVFYEAMLIFFRKHYGHLSLIFSLPIKFAIYLKAALTLVGMQLDNARKMLGFVDTRYHDTSRYFFLGSESSLKACRNLAETKGLQAEYFEATANTVPNGHLGVPELKLVNGVDNFIVYDLASYTYDDVLRIFASSPKANVQMSFYHPKENLIITTQEVLK
;
A
#
# COMPACT_ATOMS: atom_id res chain seq x y z
N TYR A 1 -8.94 -21.24 -14.84
CA TYR A 1 -7.87 -21.81 -15.70
C TYR A 1 -7.06 -22.87 -14.95
N VAL A 2 -6.57 -22.61 -13.74
CA VAL A 2 -5.72 -23.55 -12.96
C VAL A 2 -6.45 -24.87 -12.66
N ARG A 3 -7.73 -24.82 -12.25
CA ARG A 3 -8.53 -26.00 -11.96
C ARG A 3 -8.71 -26.90 -13.19
N VAL A 4 -9.03 -26.32 -14.35
CA VAL A 4 -9.21 -27.04 -15.60
C VAL A 4 -7.92 -27.75 -16.05
N PHE A 5 -6.77 -27.06 -15.88
CA PHE A 5 -5.47 -27.65 -16.18
C PHE A 5 -5.17 -28.88 -15.30
N TYR A 6 -5.42 -28.79 -14.00
CA TYR A 6 -5.22 -29.93 -13.08
C TYR A 6 -6.20 -31.08 -13.33
N GLU A 7 -7.45 -30.81 -13.68
CA GLU A 7 -8.41 -31.84 -14.06
C GLU A 7 -7.97 -32.57 -15.36
N ALA A 8 -7.52 -31.83 -16.37
CA ALA A 8 -6.98 -32.43 -17.61
C ALA A 8 -5.74 -33.30 -17.32
N MET A 9 -4.84 -32.84 -16.46
CA MET A 9 -3.66 -33.59 -16.05
C MET A 9 -4.01 -34.88 -15.31
N LEU A 10 -5.02 -34.86 -14.43
CA LEU A 10 -5.51 -36.05 -13.73
C LEU A 10 -6.14 -37.06 -14.69
N ILE A 11 -6.90 -36.61 -15.69
CA ILE A 11 -7.47 -37.48 -16.73
C ILE A 11 -6.37 -38.16 -17.54
N PHE A 12 -5.33 -37.38 -17.93
CA PHE A 12 -4.17 -37.92 -18.63
C PHE A 12 -3.45 -39.03 -17.81
N PHE A 13 -3.16 -38.76 -16.55
CA PHE A 13 -2.53 -39.76 -15.66
C PHE A 13 -3.39 -41.00 -15.47
N ARG A 14 -4.71 -40.85 -15.30
CA ARG A 14 -5.63 -41.99 -15.16
C ARG A 14 -5.66 -42.84 -16.41
N LYS A 15 -5.57 -42.25 -17.60
CA LYS A 15 -5.59 -42.98 -18.88
C LYS A 15 -4.28 -43.70 -19.17
N HIS A 16 -3.13 -43.10 -18.83
CA HIS A 16 -1.83 -43.68 -19.20
C HIS A 16 -1.14 -44.48 -18.12
N TYR A 17 -1.47 -44.28 -16.85
CA TYR A 17 -0.77 -44.89 -15.71
C TYR A 17 -1.68 -45.78 -14.82
N GLY A 18 -2.86 -46.13 -15.23
CA GLY A 18 -3.74 -47.16 -14.63
C GLY A 18 -3.68 -47.31 -13.10
N HIS A 19 -3.07 -48.35 -12.59
CA HIS A 19 -2.94 -48.64 -11.15
C HIS A 19 -2.04 -47.66 -10.39
N LEU A 20 -1.09 -47.01 -11.04
CA LEU A 20 -0.21 -45.99 -10.43
C LEU A 20 -0.89 -44.63 -10.28
N SER A 21 -2.06 -44.41 -10.88
CA SER A 21 -2.77 -43.13 -10.84
C SER A 21 -3.16 -42.71 -9.43
N LEU A 22 -3.44 -43.64 -8.52
CA LEU A 22 -3.76 -43.34 -7.12
C LEU A 22 -2.55 -42.82 -6.34
N ILE A 23 -1.36 -43.40 -6.58
CA ILE A 23 -0.13 -42.99 -5.89
C ILE A 23 0.29 -41.59 -6.29
N PHE A 24 0.10 -41.19 -7.55
CA PHE A 24 0.46 -39.84 -8.02
C PHE A 24 -0.65 -38.79 -7.82
N SER A 25 -1.94 -39.20 -7.88
CA SER A 25 -3.05 -38.26 -7.73
C SER A 25 -3.28 -37.81 -6.29
N LEU A 26 -2.98 -38.65 -5.30
CA LEU A 26 -3.13 -38.29 -3.88
C LEU A 26 -2.19 -37.16 -3.44
N PRO A 27 -0.86 -37.23 -3.67
CA PRO A 27 0.03 -36.13 -3.27
C PRO A 27 -0.24 -34.83 -4.01
N ILE A 28 -0.64 -34.87 -5.28
CA ILE A 28 -0.98 -33.68 -6.05
C ILE A 28 -2.24 -33.00 -5.48
N LYS A 29 -3.31 -33.77 -5.24
CA LYS A 29 -4.52 -33.25 -4.61
C LYS A 29 -4.24 -32.68 -3.23
N PHE A 30 -3.48 -33.41 -2.41
CA PHE A 30 -3.09 -32.99 -1.08
C PHE A 30 -2.30 -31.65 -1.12
N ALA A 31 -1.32 -31.52 -2.01
CA ALA A 31 -0.54 -30.29 -2.17
C ALA A 31 -1.42 -29.09 -2.58
N ILE A 32 -2.39 -29.30 -3.48
CA ILE A 32 -3.32 -28.26 -3.90
C ILE A 32 -4.22 -27.82 -2.75
N TYR A 33 -4.82 -28.77 -2.01
CA TYR A 33 -5.69 -28.44 -0.88
C TYR A 33 -4.92 -27.83 0.28
N LEU A 34 -3.69 -28.31 0.55
CA LEU A 34 -2.82 -27.75 1.57
C LEU A 34 -2.45 -26.29 1.24
N LYS A 35 -2.06 -26.03 -0.01
CA LYS A 35 -1.75 -24.66 -0.44
C LYS A 35 -2.97 -23.74 -0.35
N ALA A 36 -4.15 -24.22 -0.77
CA ALA A 36 -5.39 -23.45 -0.65
C ALA A 36 -5.74 -23.16 0.82
N ALA A 37 -5.61 -24.14 1.70
CA ALA A 37 -5.86 -23.97 3.14
C ALA A 37 -4.87 -23.00 3.78
N LEU A 38 -3.58 -23.09 3.48
CA LEU A 38 -2.56 -22.16 3.97
C LEU A 38 -2.82 -20.73 3.49
N THR A 39 -3.25 -20.54 2.24
CA THR A 39 -3.62 -19.23 1.71
C THR A 39 -4.83 -18.64 2.43
N LEU A 40 -5.87 -19.45 2.66
CA LEU A 40 -7.08 -19.01 3.38
C LEU A 40 -6.77 -18.66 4.84
N VAL A 41 -5.96 -19.48 5.51
CA VAL A 41 -5.52 -19.21 6.89
C VAL A 41 -4.67 -17.93 6.94
N GLY A 42 -3.76 -17.72 5.98
CA GLY A 42 -2.97 -16.50 5.86
C GLY A 42 -3.87 -15.26 5.73
N MET A 43 -4.83 -15.29 4.81
CA MET A 43 -5.79 -14.19 4.62
C MET A 43 -6.65 -13.91 5.86
N GLN A 44 -7.07 -14.96 6.58
CA GLN A 44 -7.85 -14.80 7.83
C GLN A 44 -7.00 -14.26 8.97
N LEU A 45 -5.74 -14.69 9.09
CA LEU A 45 -4.80 -14.17 10.08
C LEU A 45 -4.46 -12.70 9.81
N ASP A 46 -4.29 -12.28 8.56
CA ASP A 46 -4.05 -10.88 8.22
C ASP A 46 -5.28 -10.01 8.52
N ASN A 47 -6.48 -10.50 8.25
CA ASN A 47 -7.71 -9.81 8.61
C ASN A 47 -7.91 -9.76 10.14
N ALA A 48 -7.61 -10.83 10.87
CA ALA A 48 -7.67 -10.87 12.32
C ALA A 48 -6.62 -9.93 12.94
N ARG A 49 -5.40 -9.89 12.41
CA ARG A 49 -4.36 -8.94 12.83
C ARG A 49 -4.79 -7.49 12.64
N LYS A 50 -5.41 -7.16 11.49
CA LYS A 50 -5.95 -5.83 11.23
C LYS A 50 -7.11 -5.47 12.16
N MET A 51 -8.00 -6.42 12.48
CA MET A 51 -9.10 -6.22 13.43
C MET A 51 -8.61 -6.06 14.89
N LEU A 52 -7.52 -6.73 15.26
CA LEU A 52 -6.90 -6.64 16.59
C LEU A 52 -5.98 -5.42 16.76
N GLY A 53 -5.90 -4.55 15.72
CA GLY A 53 -5.08 -3.34 15.78
C GLY A 53 -3.57 -3.57 15.73
N PHE A 54 -3.14 -4.79 15.39
CA PHE A 54 -1.73 -5.05 15.05
C PHE A 54 -1.45 -4.49 13.65
N VAL A 55 -1.36 -3.16 13.56
CA VAL A 55 -0.75 -2.50 12.41
C VAL A 55 0.72 -2.87 12.42
N ASP A 56 1.25 -3.24 11.27
CA ASP A 56 2.67 -3.62 11.16
C ASP A 56 3.53 -2.35 11.31
N THR A 57 3.85 -2.01 12.56
CA THR A 57 4.65 -0.83 12.91
C THR A 57 6.03 -0.80 12.25
N ARG A 58 6.52 -1.94 11.75
CA ARG A 58 7.80 -2.02 11.03
C ARG A 58 7.80 -1.22 9.73
N TYR A 59 6.63 -1.04 9.13
CA TYR A 59 6.52 -0.29 7.88
C TYR A 59 6.68 1.21 8.10
N HIS A 60 6.20 1.73 9.22
CA HIS A 60 6.31 3.15 9.56
C HIS A 60 7.74 3.57 9.92
N ASP A 61 8.55 2.66 10.48
CA ASP A 61 9.93 2.95 10.87
C ASP A 61 10.85 3.19 9.66
N THR A 62 10.50 2.64 8.50
CA THR A 62 11.30 2.75 7.28
C THR A 62 10.75 3.75 6.27
N SER A 63 9.52 4.25 6.44
CA SER A 63 8.86 5.16 5.52
C SER A 63 8.99 6.61 5.97
N ARG A 64 9.04 7.54 5.01
CA ARG A 64 9.05 8.98 5.25
C ARG A 64 7.79 9.62 4.72
N TYR A 65 7.22 10.54 5.48
CA TYR A 65 6.00 11.24 5.14
C TYR A 65 6.29 12.74 4.98
N PHE A 66 5.91 13.31 3.85
CA PHE A 66 6.08 14.72 3.54
C PHE A 66 4.72 15.35 3.34
N PHE A 67 4.28 16.17 4.30
CA PHE A 67 2.98 16.80 4.27
C PHE A 67 3.06 18.16 3.60
N LEU A 68 2.21 18.38 2.59
CA LEU A 68 2.07 19.67 1.89
C LEU A 68 0.62 20.15 2.03
N GLY A 69 0.43 21.30 2.65
CA GLY A 69 -0.91 21.85 2.86
C GLY A 69 -0.95 23.18 3.55
N SER A 70 -2.15 23.63 3.90
CA SER A 70 -2.36 24.83 4.69
C SER A 70 -1.86 24.67 6.13
N GLU A 71 -1.53 25.76 6.81
CA GLU A 71 -1.07 25.73 8.20
C GLU A 71 -2.04 24.99 9.13
N SER A 72 -3.35 25.19 8.94
CA SER A 72 -4.40 24.54 9.72
C SER A 72 -4.41 23.01 9.52
N SER A 73 -4.31 22.57 8.25
CA SER A 73 -4.25 21.15 7.92
C SER A 73 -2.95 20.51 8.42
N LEU A 74 -1.82 21.22 8.34
CA LEU A 74 -0.54 20.72 8.85
C LEU A 74 -0.54 20.51 10.36
N LYS A 75 -1.23 21.36 11.13
CA LYS A 75 -1.41 21.14 12.59
C LYS A 75 -2.19 19.87 12.90
N ALA A 76 -3.28 19.60 12.17
CA ALA A 76 -4.05 18.38 12.30
C ALA A 76 -3.24 17.13 11.85
N CYS A 77 -2.54 17.22 10.72
CA CYS A 77 -1.65 16.17 10.25
C CYS A 77 -0.54 15.84 11.26
N ARG A 78 0.01 16.85 11.95
CA ARG A 78 1.04 16.65 12.97
C ARG A 78 0.52 15.81 14.11
N ASN A 79 -0.65 16.14 14.68
CA ASN A 79 -1.27 15.38 15.75
C ASN A 79 -1.53 13.93 15.34
N LEU A 80 -2.01 13.72 14.10
CA LEU A 80 -2.27 12.37 13.57
C LEU A 80 -0.96 11.59 13.37
N ALA A 81 0.06 12.23 12.80
CA ALA A 81 1.36 11.62 12.58
C ALA A 81 2.06 11.23 13.90
N GLU A 82 2.01 12.08 14.92
CA GLU A 82 2.54 11.78 16.25
C GLU A 82 1.80 10.60 16.89
N THR A 83 0.47 10.57 16.81
CA THR A 83 -0.35 9.46 17.35
C THR A 83 -0.01 8.13 16.67
N LYS A 84 0.32 8.16 15.38
CA LYS A 84 0.66 6.97 14.59
C LYS A 84 2.17 6.67 14.54
N GLY A 85 3.01 7.49 15.15
CA GLY A 85 4.47 7.32 15.15
C GLY A 85 5.12 7.48 13.77
N LEU A 86 4.55 8.34 12.89
CA LEU A 86 5.07 8.55 11.54
C LEU A 86 6.31 9.44 11.57
N GLN A 87 7.30 9.12 10.75
CA GLN A 87 8.44 9.99 10.51
C GLN A 87 8.06 11.04 9.45
N ALA A 88 7.70 12.25 9.88
CA ALA A 88 7.03 13.24 9.06
C ALA A 88 7.76 14.59 9.01
N GLU A 89 7.76 15.19 7.82
CA GLU A 89 8.18 16.57 7.57
C GLU A 89 7.00 17.36 7.01
N TYR A 90 6.95 18.69 7.28
CA TYR A 90 5.78 19.51 6.99
C TYR A 90 6.19 20.73 6.20
N PHE A 91 5.49 20.98 5.08
CA PHE A 91 5.74 22.07 4.17
C PHE A 91 4.46 22.85 3.88
N GLU A 92 4.51 24.14 4.05
CA GLU A 92 3.34 24.99 3.82
C GLU A 92 3.08 25.18 2.32
N ALA A 93 1.80 25.08 1.95
CA ALA A 93 1.33 25.36 0.61
C ALA A 93 1.27 26.88 0.39
N THR A 94 2.25 27.42 -0.31
CA THR A 94 2.31 28.83 -0.71
C THR A 94 1.91 29.01 -2.16
N ALA A 95 1.64 30.24 -2.59
CA ALA A 95 1.34 30.53 -3.99
C ALA A 95 2.42 30.06 -4.98
N ASN A 96 3.68 29.93 -4.51
CA ASN A 96 4.80 29.46 -5.32
C ASN A 96 4.91 27.93 -5.35
N THR A 97 4.46 27.24 -4.31
CA THR A 97 4.57 25.78 -4.20
C THR A 97 3.34 25.05 -4.76
N VAL A 98 2.15 25.65 -4.68
CA VAL A 98 0.91 25.03 -5.17
C VAL A 98 0.99 24.55 -6.63
N PRO A 99 1.51 25.32 -7.61
CA PRO A 99 1.56 24.89 -8.99
C PRO A 99 2.47 23.68 -9.25
N ASN A 100 3.54 23.54 -8.45
CA ASN A 100 4.58 22.53 -8.63
C ASN A 100 4.59 21.47 -7.53
N GLY A 101 3.78 21.62 -6.49
CA GLY A 101 3.70 20.69 -5.36
C GLY A 101 5.06 20.43 -4.72
N HIS A 102 5.36 19.15 -4.46
CA HIS A 102 6.62 18.72 -3.87
C HIS A 102 7.86 19.04 -4.73
N LEU A 103 7.69 19.25 -6.03
CA LEU A 103 8.78 19.65 -6.93
C LEU A 103 9.17 21.12 -6.77
N GLY A 104 8.25 21.92 -6.24
CA GLY A 104 8.46 23.35 -5.95
C GLY A 104 9.04 23.63 -4.56
N VAL A 105 9.35 22.60 -3.77
CA VAL A 105 9.89 22.72 -2.40
C VAL A 105 11.36 22.30 -2.39
N PRO A 106 12.33 23.25 -2.42
CA PRO A 106 13.77 22.91 -2.49
C PRO A 106 14.28 22.18 -1.25
N GLU A 107 13.64 22.40 -0.10
CA GLU A 107 14.02 21.83 1.19
C GLU A 107 13.57 20.36 1.33
N LEU A 108 12.59 19.90 0.51
CA LEU A 108 12.09 18.54 0.53
C LEU A 108 13.12 17.59 -0.05
N LYS A 109 13.78 16.83 0.83
CA LYS A 109 14.82 15.86 0.45
C LYS A 109 14.28 14.45 0.54
N LEU A 110 14.05 13.84 -0.61
CA LEU A 110 13.67 12.43 -0.70
C LEU A 110 14.79 11.53 -0.19
N VAL A 111 14.42 10.54 0.61
CA VAL A 111 15.36 9.56 1.16
C VAL A 111 15.46 8.37 0.21
N ASN A 112 16.68 8.02 -0.18
CA ASN A 112 16.92 6.87 -1.06
C ASN A 112 16.79 5.55 -0.28
N GLY A 113 16.22 4.53 -0.92
CA GLY A 113 16.09 3.19 -0.35
C GLY A 113 14.91 3.00 0.60
N VAL A 114 14.06 4.03 0.76
CA VAL A 114 12.82 3.98 1.55
C VAL A 114 11.66 4.53 0.74
N ASP A 115 10.44 4.16 1.10
CA ASP A 115 9.23 4.73 0.51
C ASP A 115 8.99 6.15 1.05
N ASN A 116 8.87 7.10 0.14
CA ASN A 116 8.57 8.48 0.45
C ASN A 116 7.13 8.77 0.10
N PHE A 117 6.29 8.98 1.09
CA PHE A 117 4.88 9.33 0.91
C PHE A 117 4.72 10.85 0.87
N ILE A 118 4.30 11.38 -0.26
CA ILE A 118 3.96 12.80 -0.40
C ILE A 118 2.47 12.96 -0.14
N VAL A 119 2.12 13.56 1.00
CA VAL A 119 0.75 13.72 1.45
C VAL A 119 0.24 15.12 1.11
N TYR A 120 -0.68 15.20 0.19
CA TYR A 120 -1.29 16.44 -0.25
C TYR A 120 -2.60 16.72 0.50
N ASP A 121 -2.70 17.92 1.06
CA ASP A 121 -3.92 18.44 1.65
C ASP A 121 -4.94 18.78 0.57
N LEU A 122 -6.07 18.09 0.55
CA LEU A 122 -7.16 18.31 -0.41
C LEU A 122 -7.93 19.63 -0.22
N ALA A 123 -7.62 20.40 0.85
CA ALA A 123 -8.08 21.79 0.96
C ALA A 123 -7.24 22.75 0.11
N SER A 124 -5.97 22.43 -0.14
CA SER A 124 -5.00 23.29 -0.83
C SER A 124 -4.71 22.81 -2.25
N TYR A 125 -4.86 21.52 -2.53
CA TYR A 125 -4.55 20.90 -3.83
C TYR A 125 -5.75 20.16 -4.38
N THR A 126 -5.98 20.24 -5.69
CA THR A 126 -6.96 19.40 -6.37
C THR A 126 -6.33 18.06 -6.78
N TYR A 127 -7.15 17.03 -7.00
CA TYR A 127 -6.67 15.76 -7.53
C TYR A 127 -5.96 15.91 -8.88
N ASP A 128 -6.48 16.76 -9.76
CA ASP A 128 -5.88 17.02 -11.09
C ASP A 128 -4.50 17.65 -10.97
N ASP A 129 -4.30 18.59 -10.04
CA ASP A 129 -3.00 19.20 -9.79
C ASP A 129 -1.99 18.16 -9.34
N VAL A 130 -2.37 17.33 -8.37
CA VAL A 130 -1.50 16.29 -7.82
C VAL A 130 -1.12 15.26 -8.90
N LEU A 131 -2.10 14.77 -9.67
CA LEU A 131 -1.84 13.83 -10.75
C LEU A 131 -0.92 14.41 -11.82
N ARG A 132 -1.10 15.67 -12.20
CA ARG A 132 -0.23 16.38 -13.15
C ARG A 132 1.20 16.52 -12.63
N ILE A 133 1.36 16.85 -11.34
CA ILE A 133 2.68 16.97 -10.71
C ILE A 133 3.41 15.62 -10.72
N PHE A 134 2.73 14.53 -10.34
CA PHE A 134 3.34 13.19 -10.37
C PHE A 134 3.64 12.71 -11.79
N ALA A 135 2.79 13.02 -12.76
CA ALA A 135 3.02 12.68 -14.17
C ALA A 135 4.24 13.41 -14.76
N SER A 136 4.53 14.63 -14.29
CA SER A 136 5.66 15.43 -14.79
C SER A 136 7.02 14.91 -14.33
N SER A 137 7.11 14.26 -13.18
CA SER A 137 8.38 13.72 -12.63
C SER A 137 8.16 12.40 -11.87
N PRO A 138 7.88 11.30 -12.57
CA PRO A 138 7.65 10.02 -11.93
C PRO A 138 8.93 9.47 -11.29
N LYS A 139 8.86 9.04 -10.03
CA LYS A 139 9.95 8.41 -9.28
C LYS A 139 9.45 7.15 -8.59
N ALA A 140 10.19 6.04 -8.71
CA ALA A 140 9.77 4.73 -8.19
C ALA A 140 9.61 4.69 -6.66
N ASN A 141 10.39 5.48 -5.92
CA ASN A 141 10.37 5.53 -4.46
C ASN A 141 9.52 6.67 -3.89
N VAL A 142 8.65 7.28 -4.71
CA VAL A 142 7.76 8.36 -4.30
C VAL A 142 6.32 7.91 -4.47
N GLN A 143 5.58 7.87 -3.37
CA GLN A 143 4.20 7.42 -3.29
C GLN A 143 3.28 8.62 -3.10
N MET A 144 2.22 8.66 -3.90
CA MET A 144 1.18 9.69 -3.80
C MET A 144 0.23 9.36 -2.65
N SER A 145 -0.08 10.37 -1.83
CA SER A 145 -0.98 10.24 -0.69
C SER A 145 -1.82 11.50 -0.53
N PHE A 146 -2.95 11.38 0.15
CA PHE A 146 -3.89 12.48 0.33
C PHE A 146 -4.30 12.62 1.79
N TYR A 147 -4.37 13.85 2.26
CA TYR A 147 -5.01 14.19 3.53
C TYR A 147 -6.39 14.77 3.26
N HIS A 148 -7.41 14.20 3.90
CA HIS A 148 -8.79 14.63 3.82
C HIS A 148 -9.19 15.41 5.09
N PRO A 149 -9.25 16.76 5.06
CA PRO A 149 -9.42 17.57 6.27
C PRO A 149 -10.75 17.34 6.99
N LYS A 150 -11.85 17.11 6.24
CA LYS A 150 -13.19 16.93 6.81
C LYS A 150 -13.30 15.66 7.68
N GLU A 151 -12.59 14.61 7.31
CA GLU A 151 -12.66 13.32 7.97
C GLU A 151 -11.43 13.06 8.84
N ASN A 152 -10.44 13.96 8.80
CA ASN A 152 -9.16 13.88 9.49
C ASN A 152 -8.48 12.53 9.26
N LEU A 153 -8.32 12.15 7.98
CA LEU A 153 -7.69 10.90 7.58
C LEU A 153 -6.62 11.11 6.50
N ILE A 154 -5.63 10.24 6.51
CA ILE A 154 -4.60 10.17 5.48
C ILE A 154 -4.83 8.90 4.68
N ILE A 155 -4.93 9.04 3.35
CA ILE A 155 -5.04 7.93 2.41
C ILE A 155 -3.68 7.77 1.74
N THR A 156 -3.05 6.64 1.96
CA THR A 156 -1.82 6.25 1.28
C THR A 156 -2.11 5.16 0.24
N THR A 157 -1.13 4.78 -0.55
CA THR A 157 -1.25 3.66 -1.50
C THR A 157 -1.37 2.30 -0.80
N GLN A 158 -1.16 2.24 0.50
CA GLN A 158 -1.09 0.99 1.26
C GLN A 158 -2.13 0.89 2.35
N GLU A 159 -2.49 2.02 2.98
CA GLU A 159 -3.40 2.04 4.12
C GLU A 159 -4.14 3.37 4.25
N VAL A 160 -5.15 3.38 5.10
CA VAL A 160 -5.86 4.59 5.53
C VAL A 160 -5.59 4.79 7.01
N LEU A 161 -4.93 5.92 7.33
CA LEU A 161 -4.60 6.34 8.69
C LEU A 161 -5.68 7.29 9.21
N LYS A 162 -6.20 6.99 10.41
CA LYS A 162 -7.31 7.73 11.02
C LYS A 162 -7.10 7.91 12.51
#